data_3c48401e25b917f2e11667875583fd0b
#
_entry.id   3c48401e25b917f2e11667875583fd0b
#
_cell.length_a   1.000
_cell.length_b   1.000
_cell.length_c   1.000
_cell.angle_alpha   90.00
_cell.angle_beta   90.00
_cell.angle_gamma   90.00
#
_symmetry.space_group_name_H-M   'P 1'
#
loop_
_entity.id
_entity.type
_entity.pdbx_description
1 polymer ?
#
loop_
_entity_poly.entity_id
_entity_poly.type
_entity_poly.pdbx_seq_one_letter_code
_entity_poly.pdbx_strand_id
1 'polypeptide(L)'
;MEDRIIKGMMNDFLDGFGIKEKDEATAFEHFCNYCMFTHHRPDAYSSDNFFYRTVHTGKGGDKAIDGILVEVNEVAVSNLDQLKEVIGTRKFHANFVFVQAKTSAKFDSGDMLKTGLGVKDFFQKDKKNLNANNSILKFKEMADFILDNSIRHDEQPTCTIYYVTTGKWIEDMNLLNVKNECEVFLSKLNYFSEIRFIPIDSMKLSGIYKEVNNSVTRQIIMSKYIPFPSNIRGVEQAYIGLVSVEEYLKLIENEEGMIQQGLFYDNVRSYLGENPVNREIIETIKNDKKYIQFPILNNGVTIVTKSLRPSGEKYTLSDFQIVNGCQTSNVLFKCRNELRPGIMLPIKIVCTADPELINDVIRSTNRQTQVLDEAFESLKEFHKQLQDYYNTYATKDHLYYERRTHEYDNGDKPVKKE
;
A
#
# COMPACT_ATOMS: atom_id res chain seq x y z
N MET A 1 24.74 -21.36 5.46
CA MET A 1 23.30 -21.62 5.22
C MET A 1 23.13 -23.00 4.59
N GLU A 2 22.29 -23.85 5.17
CA GLU A 2 22.09 -25.24 4.72
C GLU A 2 21.01 -25.38 3.63
N ASP A 3 20.04 -24.49 3.59
CA ASP A 3 18.96 -24.52 2.60
C ASP A 3 19.46 -24.08 1.22
N ARG A 4 19.56 -25.07 0.30
CA ARG A 4 20.06 -24.87 -1.06
C ARG A 4 19.12 -24.06 -1.95
N ILE A 5 17.81 -24.13 -1.70
CA ILE A 5 16.80 -23.42 -2.49
C ILE A 5 16.89 -21.93 -2.15
N ILE A 6 16.87 -21.61 -0.87
CA ILE A 6 17.02 -20.21 -0.41
C ILE A 6 18.38 -19.64 -0.83
N LYS A 7 19.45 -20.45 -0.76
CA LYS A 7 20.77 -20.03 -1.23
C LYS A 7 20.81 -19.73 -2.74
N GLY A 8 20.13 -20.53 -3.55
CA GLY A 8 19.98 -20.26 -4.99
C GLY A 8 19.24 -18.95 -5.23
N MET A 9 18.10 -18.74 -4.60
CA MET A 9 17.29 -17.52 -4.71
C MET A 9 18.06 -16.27 -4.25
N MET A 10 18.81 -16.38 -3.15
CA MET A 10 19.67 -15.30 -2.67
C MET A 10 20.75 -14.94 -3.70
N ASN A 11 21.38 -15.93 -4.33
CA ASN A 11 22.39 -15.68 -5.35
C ASN A 11 21.78 -15.02 -6.58
N ASP A 12 20.61 -15.45 -7.05
CA ASP A 12 19.89 -14.82 -8.16
C ASP A 12 19.56 -13.35 -7.85
N PHE A 13 19.14 -13.06 -6.62
CA PHE A 13 18.94 -11.69 -6.16
C PHE A 13 20.25 -10.86 -6.19
N LEU A 14 21.33 -11.39 -5.62
CA LEU A 14 22.62 -10.70 -5.58
C LEU A 14 23.14 -10.39 -6.99
N ASP A 15 23.06 -11.37 -7.91
CA ASP A 15 23.47 -11.22 -9.29
C ASP A 15 22.60 -10.20 -10.03
N GLY A 16 21.28 -10.25 -9.83
CA GLY A 16 20.30 -9.32 -10.44
C GLY A 16 20.53 -7.87 -10.06
N PHE A 17 20.95 -7.60 -8.83
CA PHE A 17 21.28 -6.25 -8.34
C PHE A 17 22.78 -5.90 -8.43
N GLY A 18 23.63 -6.81 -8.91
CA GLY A 18 25.08 -6.62 -8.98
C GLY A 18 25.74 -6.45 -7.60
N ILE A 19 25.17 -7.04 -6.55
CA ILE A 19 25.64 -6.94 -5.17
C ILE A 19 26.78 -7.92 -4.96
N LYS A 20 27.95 -7.39 -4.63
CA LYS A 20 29.16 -8.20 -4.34
C LYS A 20 29.38 -8.31 -2.83
N GLU A 21 28.52 -9.06 -2.14
CA GLU A 21 28.69 -9.35 -0.72
C GLU A 21 29.36 -10.70 -0.53
N LYS A 22 30.38 -10.75 0.32
CA LYS A 22 31.15 -11.97 0.58
C LYS A 22 30.72 -12.69 1.85
N ASP A 23 30.16 -11.94 2.79
CA ASP A 23 29.64 -12.50 4.02
C ASP A 23 28.23 -13.05 3.78
N GLU A 24 28.08 -14.36 3.99
CA GLU A 24 26.81 -15.05 3.73
C GLU A 24 25.68 -14.56 4.64
N ALA A 25 25.99 -14.13 5.87
CA ALA A 25 24.98 -13.62 6.79
C ALA A 25 24.47 -12.26 6.30
N THR A 26 25.38 -11.33 5.97
CA THR A 26 25.02 -10.02 5.41
C THR A 26 24.29 -10.13 4.07
N ALA A 27 24.71 -11.07 3.20
CA ALA A 27 24.02 -11.36 1.95
C ALA A 27 22.57 -11.82 2.20
N PHE A 28 22.36 -12.66 3.20
CA PHE A 28 21.04 -13.14 3.59
C PHE A 28 20.18 -12.02 4.20
N GLU A 29 20.76 -11.11 4.99
CA GLU A 29 20.07 -9.92 5.50
C GLU A 29 19.57 -9.04 4.36
N HIS A 30 20.42 -8.76 3.35
CA HIS A 30 20.00 -8.01 2.15
C HIS A 30 18.88 -8.71 1.38
N PHE A 31 18.97 -10.01 1.20
CA PHE A 31 17.97 -10.82 0.53
C PHE A 31 16.62 -10.80 1.28
N CYS A 32 16.65 -10.99 2.60
CA CYS A 32 15.45 -10.93 3.44
C CYS A 32 14.81 -9.53 3.42
N ASN A 33 15.62 -8.47 3.53
CA ASN A 33 15.14 -7.09 3.43
C ASN A 33 14.47 -6.85 2.08
N TYR A 34 15.09 -7.30 0.97
CA TYR A 34 14.48 -7.22 -0.35
C TYR A 34 13.13 -7.91 -0.40
N CYS A 35 13.06 -9.17 0.01
CA CYS A 35 11.82 -9.95 -0.01
C CYS A 35 10.71 -9.27 0.82
N MET A 36 11.00 -8.93 2.07
CA MET A 36 10.00 -8.39 2.98
C MET A 36 9.57 -6.97 2.59
N PHE A 37 10.51 -6.11 2.22
CA PHE A 37 10.18 -4.72 1.88
C PHE A 37 9.50 -4.60 0.51
N THR A 38 9.90 -5.41 -0.49
CA THR A 38 9.22 -5.43 -1.77
C THR A 38 7.84 -6.09 -1.66
N HIS A 39 7.68 -7.12 -0.83
CA HIS A 39 6.37 -7.70 -0.53
C HIS A 39 5.43 -6.69 0.14
N HIS A 40 5.97 -5.88 1.06
CA HIS A 40 5.23 -4.80 1.72
C HIS A 40 4.99 -3.61 0.78
N ARG A 41 6.03 -3.22 0.01
CA ARG A 41 6.03 -2.10 -0.94
C ARG A 41 6.82 -2.45 -2.21
N PRO A 42 6.15 -2.83 -3.31
CA PRO A 42 6.82 -3.31 -4.53
C PRO A 42 7.79 -2.35 -5.17
N ASP A 43 7.57 -1.03 -5.04
CA ASP A 43 8.44 0.00 -5.58
C ASP A 43 9.61 0.39 -4.66
N ALA A 44 9.71 -0.19 -3.46
CA ALA A 44 10.75 0.16 -2.51
C ALA A 44 12.17 0.08 -3.10
N TYR A 45 12.41 -0.83 -4.03
CA TYR A 45 13.71 -1.04 -4.69
C TYR A 45 13.79 -0.52 -6.14
N SER A 46 12.72 0.10 -6.68
CA SER A 46 12.67 0.51 -8.08
C SER A 46 13.30 1.88 -8.33
N SER A 47 13.34 2.76 -7.33
CA SER A 47 13.80 4.14 -7.48
C SER A 47 15.29 4.35 -7.25
N ASP A 48 15.97 3.43 -6.57
CA ASP A 48 17.39 3.54 -6.22
C ASP A 48 18.05 2.15 -6.17
N ASN A 49 18.99 1.91 -7.08
CA ASN A 49 19.81 0.68 -7.10
C ASN A 49 20.63 0.47 -5.81
N PHE A 50 20.77 1.48 -4.97
CA PHE A 50 21.49 1.42 -3.69
C PHE A 50 20.55 1.34 -2.47
N PHE A 51 19.24 1.30 -2.67
CA PHE A 51 18.24 1.26 -1.58
C PHE A 51 18.51 0.11 -0.59
N TYR A 52 19.00 -1.03 -1.07
CA TYR A 52 19.38 -2.16 -0.22
C TYR A 52 20.40 -1.80 0.87
N ARG A 53 21.29 -0.81 0.61
CA ARG A 53 22.28 -0.33 1.60
C ARG A 53 21.63 0.61 2.61
N THR A 54 20.67 1.39 2.15
CA THR A 54 20.00 2.41 2.97
C THR A 54 19.14 1.76 4.05
N VAL A 55 18.37 0.72 3.70
CA VAL A 55 17.48 0.02 4.62
C VAL A 55 18.18 -1.01 5.52
N HIS A 56 19.40 -1.39 5.19
CA HIS A 56 20.20 -2.35 5.95
C HIS A 56 20.78 -1.70 7.20
N THR A 57 20.51 -2.31 8.35
CA THR A 57 20.92 -1.82 9.68
C THR A 57 21.88 -2.75 10.41
N GLY A 58 22.12 -3.95 9.89
CA GLY A 58 23.10 -4.92 10.42
C GLY A 58 24.52 -4.31 10.57
N LYS A 59 25.45 -4.96 11.18
CA LYS A 59 26.87 -4.59 11.48
C LYS A 59 27.15 -4.19 12.92
N GLY A 60 26.60 -4.93 13.87
CA GLY A 60 26.86 -4.71 15.29
C GLY A 60 26.21 -3.43 15.85
N GLY A 61 25.67 -3.50 17.02
CA GLY A 61 24.87 -2.42 17.60
C GLY A 61 23.53 -2.20 16.90
N ASP A 62 23.05 -3.18 16.13
CA ASP A 62 21.82 -3.18 15.35
C ASP A 62 20.57 -3.48 16.19
N LYS A 63 20.73 -3.80 17.46
CA LYS A 63 19.62 -4.15 18.36
C LYS A 63 18.81 -5.36 17.92
N ALA A 64 19.43 -6.30 17.21
CA ALA A 64 18.77 -7.42 16.53
C ALA A 64 17.70 -6.94 15.52
N ILE A 65 18.06 -5.95 14.70
CA ILE A 65 17.27 -5.41 13.61
C ILE A 65 18.22 -5.29 12.40
N ASP A 66 18.03 -6.12 11.37
CA ASP A 66 18.89 -6.16 10.18
C ASP A 66 18.36 -5.27 9.06
N GLY A 67 17.10 -4.83 9.15
CA GLY A 67 16.51 -3.90 8.21
C GLY A 67 15.38 -3.09 8.79
N ILE A 68 15.27 -1.85 8.32
CA ILE A 68 14.14 -0.93 8.66
C ILE A 68 13.64 -0.30 7.38
N LEU A 69 12.32 -0.36 7.18
CA LEU A 69 11.59 0.44 6.22
C LEU A 69 10.63 1.37 6.97
N VAL A 70 10.69 2.65 6.65
CA VAL A 70 9.69 3.64 7.07
C VAL A 70 8.92 4.07 5.83
N GLU A 71 7.63 3.90 5.87
CA GLU A 71 6.72 4.29 4.80
C GLU A 71 5.78 5.37 5.32
N VAL A 72 5.60 6.43 4.54
CA VAL A 72 4.67 7.52 4.85
C VAL A 72 3.87 7.85 3.61
N ASN A 73 2.55 7.88 3.72
CA ASN A 73 1.65 8.11 2.57
C ASN A 73 2.00 7.21 1.38
N GLU A 74 2.32 5.94 1.66
CA GLU A 74 2.73 4.92 0.68
C GLU A 74 4.05 5.23 -0.06
N VAL A 75 4.88 6.11 0.48
CA VAL A 75 6.23 6.39 -0.03
C VAL A 75 7.26 5.86 0.96
N ALA A 76 8.16 5.01 0.48
CA ALA A 76 9.32 4.57 1.27
C ALA A 76 10.29 5.76 1.45
N VAL A 77 10.54 6.15 2.70
CA VAL A 77 11.42 7.29 3.01
C VAL A 77 12.74 6.81 3.60
N SER A 78 13.84 7.41 3.14
CA SER A 78 15.20 7.00 3.48
C SER A 78 15.95 7.98 4.39
N ASN A 79 15.42 9.18 4.58
CA ASN A 79 16.01 10.22 5.41
C ASN A 79 14.95 11.25 5.86
N LEU A 80 15.34 12.07 6.85
CA LEU A 80 14.44 13.05 7.48
C LEU A 80 13.97 14.15 6.50
N ASP A 81 14.78 14.55 5.54
CA ASP A 81 14.43 15.61 4.59
C ASP A 81 13.37 15.13 3.61
N GLN A 82 13.54 13.93 3.06
CA GLN A 82 12.52 13.27 2.24
C GLN A 82 11.22 13.04 3.03
N LEU A 83 11.32 12.62 4.29
CA LEU A 83 10.18 12.47 5.18
C LEU A 83 9.40 13.77 5.33
N LYS A 84 10.08 14.89 5.61
CA LYS A 84 9.46 16.22 5.74
C LYS A 84 8.78 16.68 4.45
N GLU A 85 9.40 16.39 3.31
CA GLU A 85 8.84 16.71 2.00
C GLU A 85 7.54 15.92 1.73
N VAL A 86 7.54 14.61 1.99
CA VAL A 86 6.37 13.75 1.80
C VAL A 86 5.22 14.13 2.72
N ILE A 87 5.51 14.44 3.98
CA ILE A 87 4.48 14.88 4.95
C ILE A 87 3.93 16.26 4.61
N GLY A 88 4.77 17.20 4.14
CA GLY A 88 4.37 18.60 3.88
C GLY A 88 3.62 19.22 5.05
N THR A 89 2.45 19.82 4.79
CA THR A 89 1.56 20.43 5.82
C THR A 89 0.30 19.62 6.08
N ARG A 90 0.09 18.52 5.38
CA ARG A 90 -1.15 17.72 5.43
C ARG A 90 -1.12 16.69 6.56
N LYS A 91 -2.24 16.05 6.77
CA LYS A 91 -2.32 14.82 7.55
C LYS A 91 -1.62 13.68 6.81
N PHE A 92 -1.15 12.68 7.55
CA PHE A 92 -0.42 11.56 6.98
C PHE A 92 -0.64 10.29 7.80
N HIS A 93 -0.39 9.16 7.18
CA HIS A 93 -0.26 7.85 7.84
C HIS A 93 1.17 7.33 7.68
N ALA A 94 1.61 6.48 8.60
CA ALA A 94 2.94 5.93 8.59
C ALA A 94 2.94 4.44 8.95
N ASN A 95 3.83 3.68 8.33
CA ASN A 95 4.06 2.28 8.61
C ASN A 95 5.55 2.07 8.93
N PHE A 96 5.82 1.30 9.99
CA PHE A 96 7.17 0.89 10.36
C PHE A 96 7.32 -0.61 10.11
N VAL A 97 8.29 -1.00 9.33
CA VAL A 97 8.59 -2.40 9.05
C VAL A 97 10.01 -2.73 9.46
N PHE A 98 10.16 -3.74 10.29
CA PHE A 98 11.42 -4.22 10.80
C PHE A 98 11.67 -5.64 10.31
N VAL A 99 12.92 -5.94 9.98
CA VAL A 99 13.35 -7.28 9.59
C VAL A 99 14.52 -7.71 10.45
N GLN A 100 14.43 -8.91 10.99
CA GLN A 100 15.55 -9.66 11.56
C GLN A 100 15.73 -10.95 10.77
N ALA A 101 16.92 -11.19 10.25
CA ALA A 101 17.25 -12.36 9.44
C ALA A 101 18.27 -13.26 10.15
N LYS A 102 18.02 -14.56 10.15
CA LYS A 102 18.92 -15.57 10.72
C LYS A 102 19.13 -16.71 9.74
N THR A 103 20.38 -16.99 9.41
CA THR A 103 20.75 -18.14 8.57
C THR A 103 20.55 -19.50 9.27
N SER A 104 20.12 -19.49 10.53
CA SER A 104 19.87 -20.70 11.31
C SER A 104 18.66 -21.47 10.79
N ALA A 105 18.71 -22.81 10.91
CA ALA A 105 17.60 -23.69 10.57
C ALA A 105 16.54 -23.82 11.69
N LYS A 106 16.57 -22.96 12.71
CA LYS A 106 15.65 -23.02 13.85
C LYS A 106 15.21 -21.62 14.26
N PHE A 107 13.96 -21.52 14.68
CA PHE A 107 13.46 -20.36 15.41
C PHE A 107 13.92 -20.47 16.87
N ASP A 108 14.59 -19.44 17.37
CA ASP A 108 15.04 -19.35 18.76
C ASP A 108 14.20 -18.31 19.50
N SER A 109 13.57 -18.73 20.60
CA SER A 109 12.69 -17.86 21.39
C SER A 109 13.43 -16.68 22.02
N GLY A 110 14.69 -16.90 22.45
CA GLY A 110 15.52 -15.84 23.01
C GLY A 110 15.91 -14.78 21.97
N ASP A 111 16.22 -15.19 20.74
CA ASP A 111 16.54 -14.25 19.67
C ASP A 111 15.30 -13.52 19.15
N MET A 112 14.15 -14.18 19.10
CA MET A 112 12.86 -13.53 18.80
C MET A 112 12.55 -12.45 19.85
N LEU A 113 12.72 -12.77 21.14
CA LEU A 113 12.51 -11.81 22.23
C LEU A 113 13.49 -10.63 22.15
N LYS A 114 14.77 -10.87 21.81
CA LYS A 114 15.77 -9.81 21.62
C LYS A 114 15.34 -8.86 20.50
N THR A 115 14.81 -9.38 19.39
CA THR A 115 14.29 -8.57 18.28
C THR A 115 13.14 -7.69 18.75
N GLY A 116 12.13 -8.25 19.42
CA GLY A 116 11.02 -7.49 19.96
C GLY A 116 11.47 -6.40 20.96
N LEU A 117 12.43 -6.72 21.85
CA LEU A 117 13.02 -5.74 22.78
C LEU A 117 13.82 -4.66 22.02
N GLY A 118 14.55 -5.03 20.96
CA GLY A 118 15.27 -4.08 20.11
C GLY A 118 14.33 -3.06 19.45
N VAL A 119 13.20 -3.53 18.90
CA VAL A 119 12.16 -2.65 18.34
C VAL A 119 11.52 -1.79 19.43
N LYS A 120 11.25 -2.34 20.61
CA LYS A 120 10.76 -1.55 21.74
C LYS A 120 11.73 -0.44 22.13
N ASP A 121 13.04 -0.76 22.27
CA ASP A 121 14.09 0.21 22.58
C ASP A 121 14.19 1.28 21.49
N PHE A 122 14.02 0.91 20.20
CA PHE A 122 14.00 1.83 19.09
C PHE A 122 12.93 2.91 19.25
N PHE A 123 11.75 2.59 19.78
CA PHE A 123 10.67 3.56 19.99
C PHE A 123 10.71 4.31 21.33
N GLN A 124 11.64 3.99 22.24
CA GLN A 124 11.80 4.74 23.49
C GLN A 124 12.31 6.16 23.24
N LYS A 125 11.76 7.14 23.94
CA LYS A 125 12.08 8.57 23.76
C LYS A 125 13.51 8.96 24.22
N ASP A 126 14.13 8.17 25.09
CA ASP A 126 15.43 8.51 25.67
C ASP A 126 16.59 8.14 24.72
N LYS A 127 16.99 9.10 23.87
CA LYS A 127 18.09 8.94 22.91
C LYS A 127 19.46 8.62 23.56
N LYS A 128 19.67 9.02 24.81
CA LYS A 128 20.96 8.84 25.50
C LYS A 128 21.27 7.40 25.85
N ASN A 129 20.23 6.56 25.95
CA ASN A 129 20.35 5.15 26.34
C ASN A 129 20.29 4.18 25.17
N LEU A 130 20.02 4.66 23.94
CA LEU A 130 20.03 3.80 22.77
C LEU A 130 21.48 3.62 22.27
N ASN A 131 22.17 2.61 22.80
CA ASN A 131 23.47 2.19 22.27
C ASN A 131 23.24 1.43 20.95
N ALA A 132 23.13 2.15 19.84
CA ALA A 132 22.83 1.62 18.51
C ALA A 132 23.77 2.23 17.47
N ASN A 133 23.90 1.54 16.32
CA ASN A 133 24.71 2.03 15.20
C ASN A 133 24.04 3.22 14.48
N ASN A 134 24.82 3.91 13.62
CA ASN A 134 24.36 5.11 12.92
C ASN A 134 23.16 4.87 12.01
N SER A 135 23.01 3.67 11.42
CA SER A 135 21.87 3.34 10.57
C SER A 135 20.58 3.33 11.39
N ILE A 136 20.57 2.67 12.54
CA ILE A 136 19.44 2.67 13.48
C ILE A 136 19.12 4.09 13.93
N LEU A 137 20.14 4.91 14.26
CA LEU A 137 19.92 6.28 14.76
C LEU A 137 19.26 7.18 13.70
N LYS A 138 19.59 7.01 12.42
CA LYS A 138 18.92 7.75 11.33
C LYS A 138 17.43 7.40 11.24
N PHE A 139 17.09 6.11 11.28
CA PHE A 139 15.69 5.69 11.26
C PHE A 139 14.95 6.11 12.53
N LYS A 140 15.63 6.09 13.67
CA LYS A 140 15.06 6.60 14.93
C LYS A 140 14.71 8.07 14.85
N GLU A 141 15.54 8.89 14.23
CA GLU A 141 15.25 10.31 14.04
C GLU A 141 13.98 10.55 13.23
N MET A 142 13.78 9.75 12.17
CA MET A 142 12.54 9.78 11.39
C MET A 142 11.33 9.30 12.21
N ALA A 143 11.49 8.21 12.98
CA ALA A 143 10.42 7.69 13.84
C ALA A 143 10.01 8.70 14.93
N ASP A 144 10.99 9.34 15.57
CA ASP A 144 10.72 10.39 16.57
C ASP A 144 9.96 11.55 15.93
N PHE A 145 10.36 12.00 14.73
CA PHE A 145 9.66 13.06 14.01
C PHE A 145 8.21 12.67 13.67
N ILE A 146 7.96 11.44 13.23
CA ILE A 146 6.61 10.93 12.96
C ILE A 146 5.77 10.95 14.24
N LEU A 147 6.27 10.36 15.34
CA LEU A 147 5.55 10.25 16.60
C LEU A 147 5.31 11.61 17.28
N ASP A 148 6.24 12.55 17.18
CA ASP A 148 6.09 13.91 17.71
C ASP A 148 5.04 14.74 16.93
N ASN A 149 4.73 14.35 15.68
CA ASN A 149 3.67 14.94 14.86
C ASN A 149 2.33 14.14 14.92
N SER A 150 2.05 13.45 16.00
CA SER A 150 0.88 12.56 16.16
C SER A 150 -0.47 13.24 15.94
N ILE A 151 -0.60 14.54 16.20
CA ILE A 151 -1.83 15.34 15.91
C ILE A 151 -2.16 15.36 14.41
N ARG A 152 -1.16 15.14 13.57
CA ARG A 152 -1.29 15.16 12.10
C ARG A 152 -1.49 13.77 11.51
N HIS A 153 -1.57 12.75 12.34
CA HIS A 153 -1.87 11.40 11.83
C HIS A 153 -3.34 11.31 11.43
N ASP A 154 -3.61 10.72 10.25
CA ASP A 154 -4.95 10.30 9.87
C ASP A 154 -5.38 9.09 10.71
N GLU A 155 -4.48 8.13 10.88
CA GLU A 155 -4.58 6.97 11.75
C GLU A 155 -3.24 6.79 12.47
N GLN A 156 -3.26 6.20 13.66
CA GLN A 156 -2.01 5.84 14.35
C GLN A 156 -1.16 4.94 13.44
N PRO A 157 0.18 5.06 13.49
CA PRO A 157 1.08 4.23 12.71
C PRO A 157 0.87 2.72 12.93
N THR A 158 1.29 1.91 11.98
CA THR A 158 1.41 0.46 12.16
C THR A 158 2.86 0.05 12.42
N CYS A 159 3.07 -1.11 13.05
CA CYS A 159 4.37 -1.69 13.29
C CYS A 159 4.37 -3.17 12.92
N THR A 160 5.14 -3.54 11.89
CA THR A 160 5.30 -4.93 11.47
C THR A 160 6.74 -5.38 11.68
N ILE A 161 6.93 -6.53 12.29
CA ILE A 161 8.23 -7.14 12.55
C ILE A 161 8.27 -8.49 11.84
N TYR A 162 9.16 -8.65 10.89
CA TYR A 162 9.44 -9.92 10.24
C TYR A 162 10.66 -10.57 10.89
N TYR A 163 10.48 -11.77 11.42
CA TYR A 163 11.57 -12.59 11.93
C TYR A 163 11.78 -13.76 10.98
N VAL A 164 12.84 -13.69 10.20
CA VAL A 164 13.09 -14.59 9.06
C VAL A 164 14.18 -15.60 9.39
N THR A 165 13.91 -16.89 9.16
CA THR A 165 14.93 -17.96 9.30
C THR A 165 14.88 -18.91 8.10
N THR A 166 15.94 -19.71 7.91
CA THR A 166 15.95 -20.79 6.92
C THR A 166 15.34 -22.09 7.46
N GLY A 167 14.83 -22.08 8.68
CA GLY A 167 14.15 -23.22 9.31
C GLY A 167 12.68 -23.30 8.94
N LYS A 168 12.01 -24.30 9.53
CA LYS A 168 10.57 -24.47 9.45
C LYS A 168 9.91 -23.87 10.69
N TRP A 169 8.87 -23.08 10.49
CA TRP A 169 8.03 -22.62 11.60
C TRP A 169 7.18 -23.77 12.13
N ILE A 170 7.31 -24.04 13.43
CA ILE A 170 6.47 -25.00 14.13
C ILE A 170 5.80 -24.21 15.25
N GLU A 171 4.48 -24.26 15.30
CA GLU A 171 3.67 -23.57 16.32
C GLU A 171 3.81 -24.27 17.67
N ASP A 172 4.98 -24.14 18.30
CA ASP A 172 5.11 -24.55 19.70
C ASP A 172 4.72 -23.41 20.65
N MET A 173 4.27 -23.79 21.84
CA MET A 173 3.74 -22.85 22.83
C MET A 173 4.76 -21.78 23.26
N ASN A 174 6.06 -22.10 23.28
CA ASN A 174 7.08 -21.14 23.71
C ASN A 174 7.29 -20.06 22.64
N LEU A 175 7.35 -20.44 21.35
CA LEU A 175 7.50 -19.50 20.25
C LEU A 175 6.26 -18.62 20.11
N LEU A 176 5.06 -19.19 20.23
CA LEU A 176 3.80 -18.44 20.20
C LEU A 176 3.71 -17.46 21.37
N ASN A 177 4.08 -17.88 22.58
CA ASN A 177 4.07 -17.00 23.74
C ASN A 177 5.04 -15.82 23.57
N VAL A 178 6.25 -16.05 23.08
CA VAL A 178 7.23 -14.98 22.83
C VAL A 178 6.74 -14.01 21.75
N LYS A 179 6.16 -14.53 20.65
CA LYS A 179 5.52 -13.70 19.62
C LYS A 179 4.47 -12.79 20.24
N ASN A 180 3.53 -13.36 20.98
CA ASN A 180 2.43 -12.61 21.62
C ASN A 180 2.95 -11.62 22.67
N GLU A 181 3.98 -11.99 23.42
CA GLU A 181 4.61 -11.11 24.42
C GLU A 181 5.25 -9.89 23.73
N CYS A 182 5.91 -10.07 22.58
CA CYS A 182 6.44 -8.98 21.79
C CYS A 182 5.35 -8.01 21.33
N GLU A 183 4.24 -8.51 20.83
CA GLU A 183 3.10 -7.68 20.42
C GLU A 183 2.49 -6.94 21.63
N VAL A 184 2.32 -7.62 22.76
CA VAL A 184 1.76 -7.04 24.00
C VAL A 184 2.64 -5.93 24.59
N PHE A 185 3.96 -6.09 24.66
CA PHE A 185 4.77 -5.02 25.25
C PHE A 185 4.97 -3.83 24.31
N LEU A 186 4.89 -4.02 22.99
CA LEU A 186 4.88 -2.93 22.04
C LEU A 186 3.54 -2.18 22.07
N SER A 187 2.41 -2.87 22.22
CA SER A 187 1.10 -2.22 22.34
C SER A 187 1.00 -1.28 23.55
N LYS A 188 1.73 -1.58 24.62
CA LYS A 188 1.79 -0.71 25.83
C LYS A 188 2.47 0.65 25.56
N LEU A 189 3.15 0.83 24.43
CA LEU A 189 3.68 2.14 24.03
C LEU A 189 2.57 3.10 23.55
N ASN A 190 1.40 2.60 23.21
CA ASN A 190 0.24 3.37 22.71
C ASN A 190 0.54 4.26 21.49
N TYR A 191 1.49 3.84 20.66
CA TYR A 191 1.86 4.58 19.44
C TYR A 191 1.19 4.03 18.19
N PHE A 192 0.73 2.77 18.22
CA PHE A 192 0.35 2.01 17.04
C PHE A 192 -1.11 1.60 17.07
N SER A 193 -1.76 1.69 15.90
CA SER A 193 -3.08 1.10 15.68
C SER A 193 -3.03 -0.41 15.53
N GLU A 194 -1.94 -0.91 14.96
CA GLU A 194 -1.72 -2.34 14.76
C GLU A 194 -0.25 -2.71 14.93
N ILE A 195 -0.01 -3.85 15.58
CA ILE A 195 1.32 -4.43 15.76
C ILE A 195 1.26 -5.88 15.32
N ARG A 196 2.23 -6.29 14.49
CA ARG A 196 2.35 -7.66 14.01
C ARG A 196 3.78 -8.15 14.16
N PHE A 197 3.95 -9.31 14.80
CA PHE A 197 5.21 -10.05 14.79
C PHE A 197 5.04 -11.31 13.95
N ILE A 198 5.68 -11.35 12.77
CA ILE A 198 5.44 -12.36 11.74
C ILE A 198 6.69 -13.23 11.57
N PRO A 199 6.64 -14.50 12.01
CA PRO A 199 7.70 -15.45 11.73
C PRO A 199 7.61 -15.90 10.25
N ILE A 200 8.75 -15.82 9.56
CA ILE A 200 8.91 -16.23 8.16
C ILE A 200 9.90 -17.38 8.10
N ASP A 201 9.41 -18.54 7.71
CA ASP A 201 10.20 -19.74 7.48
C ASP A 201 10.71 -19.83 6.03
N SER A 202 11.55 -20.84 5.74
CA SER A 202 12.11 -21.01 4.40
C SER A 202 11.05 -21.19 3.31
N MET A 203 9.94 -21.84 3.63
CA MET A 203 8.86 -22.07 2.65
C MET A 203 8.13 -20.77 2.33
N LYS A 204 7.77 -19.98 3.35
CA LYS A 204 7.17 -18.67 3.18
C LYS A 204 8.13 -17.70 2.47
N LEU A 205 9.42 -17.67 2.87
CA LEU A 205 10.42 -16.82 2.23
C LEU A 205 10.58 -17.15 0.74
N SER A 206 10.61 -18.45 0.39
CA SER A 206 10.62 -18.89 -1.01
C SER A 206 9.38 -18.47 -1.76
N GLY A 207 8.19 -18.56 -1.14
CA GLY A 207 6.93 -18.10 -1.71
C GLY A 207 6.96 -16.60 -1.99
N ILE A 208 7.36 -15.80 -1.00
CA ILE A 208 7.46 -14.34 -1.12
C ILE A 208 8.46 -13.95 -2.22
N TYR A 209 9.65 -14.56 -2.27
CA TYR A 209 10.62 -14.28 -3.34
C TYR A 209 10.05 -14.56 -4.73
N LYS A 210 9.32 -15.67 -4.89
CA LYS A 210 8.62 -15.98 -6.16
C LYS A 210 7.53 -14.99 -6.47
N GLU A 211 6.77 -14.54 -5.48
CA GLU A 211 5.73 -13.50 -5.67
C GLU A 211 6.34 -12.17 -6.11
N VAL A 212 7.44 -11.78 -5.48
CA VAL A 212 8.16 -10.53 -5.78
C VAL A 212 8.83 -10.56 -7.15
N ASN A 213 9.38 -11.71 -7.56
CA ASN A 213 10.09 -11.85 -8.83
C ASN A 213 9.27 -12.45 -9.98
N ASN A 214 8.17 -13.13 -9.65
CA ASN A 214 7.28 -13.72 -10.65
C ASN A 214 5.93 -12.98 -10.64
N SER A 215 5.32 -12.93 -11.81
CA SER A 215 3.98 -12.39 -11.97
C SER A 215 2.99 -13.07 -11.04
N VAL A 216 2.31 -12.25 -10.22
CA VAL A 216 1.23 -12.74 -9.34
C VAL A 216 0.12 -13.31 -10.22
N THR A 217 -0.17 -14.60 -10.05
CA THR A 217 -1.29 -15.24 -10.74
C THR A 217 -2.42 -15.49 -9.75
N ARG A 218 -3.61 -14.97 -10.07
CA ARG A 218 -4.84 -15.11 -9.29
C ARG A 218 -6.01 -15.50 -10.19
N GLN A 219 -7.03 -16.08 -9.58
CA GLN A 219 -8.28 -16.40 -10.27
C GLN A 219 -9.42 -15.58 -9.69
N ILE A 220 -10.32 -15.12 -10.56
CA ILE A 220 -11.52 -14.40 -10.18
C ILE A 220 -12.72 -14.97 -10.95
N ILE A 221 -13.88 -15.04 -10.30
CA ILE A 221 -15.13 -15.47 -10.93
C ILE A 221 -15.97 -14.23 -11.22
N MET A 222 -16.27 -13.98 -12.51
CA MET A 222 -17.18 -12.93 -12.93
C MET A 222 -18.54 -13.55 -13.29
N SER A 223 -19.55 -13.29 -12.49
CA SER A 223 -20.90 -13.83 -12.69
C SER A 223 -21.64 -13.24 -13.90
N LYS A 224 -21.30 -11.99 -14.26
CA LYS A 224 -21.82 -11.29 -15.44
C LYS A 224 -20.69 -10.47 -16.05
N TYR A 225 -20.49 -10.60 -17.35
CA TYR A 225 -19.44 -9.87 -18.08
C TYR A 225 -19.82 -9.61 -19.53
N ILE A 226 -19.20 -8.58 -20.08
CA ILE A 226 -19.29 -8.22 -21.50
C ILE A 226 -17.86 -8.05 -22.01
N PRO A 227 -17.45 -8.74 -23.09
CA PRO A 227 -16.17 -8.51 -23.72
C PRO A 227 -16.17 -7.18 -24.49
N PHE A 228 -15.05 -6.49 -24.48
CA PHE A 228 -14.83 -5.36 -25.37
C PHE A 228 -14.55 -5.85 -26.82
N PRO A 229 -14.72 -4.98 -27.82
CA PRO A 229 -14.38 -5.32 -29.20
C PRO A 229 -12.91 -5.78 -29.34
N SER A 230 -12.65 -6.81 -30.14
CA SER A 230 -11.31 -7.38 -30.32
C SER A 230 -10.37 -6.55 -31.20
N ASN A 231 -10.85 -5.47 -31.80
CA ASN A 231 -10.08 -4.59 -32.70
C ASN A 231 -9.48 -3.36 -32.01
N ILE A 232 -9.43 -3.34 -30.68
CA ILE A 232 -8.78 -2.25 -29.93
C ILE A 232 -7.27 -2.45 -30.02
N ARG A 233 -6.58 -1.47 -30.61
CA ARG A 233 -5.12 -1.52 -30.81
C ARG A 233 -4.40 -1.63 -29.45
N GLY A 234 -3.46 -2.55 -29.32
CA GLY A 234 -2.66 -2.77 -28.10
C GLY A 234 -3.36 -3.56 -27.03
N VAL A 235 -4.65 -3.93 -27.20
CA VAL A 235 -5.42 -4.76 -26.24
C VAL A 235 -5.53 -6.17 -26.79
N GLU A 236 -5.09 -7.16 -26.03
CA GLU A 236 -5.29 -8.57 -26.37
C GLU A 236 -6.73 -9.01 -26.07
N GLN A 237 -7.19 -8.69 -24.88
CA GLN A 237 -8.54 -8.98 -24.39
C GLN A 237 -8.94 -7.93 -23.36
N ALA A 238 -10.20 -7.56 -23.32
CA ALA A 238 -10.75 -6.73 -22.23
C ALA A 238 -12.19 -7.10 -21.92
N TYR A 239 -12.56 -6.95 -20.67
CA TYR A 239 -13.88 -7.28 -20.14
C TYR A 239 -14.36 -6.22 -19.18
N ILE A 240 -15.66 -5.99 -19.14
CA ILE A 240 -16.35 -5.31 -18.06
C ILE A 240 -17.36 -6.27 -17.44
N GLY A 241 -17.43 -6.32 -16.13
CA GLY A 241 -18.32 -7.26 -15.46
C GLY A 241 -18.63 -6.91 -14.01
N LEU A 242 -19.36 -7.81 -13.37
CA LEU A 242 -19.68 -7.75 -11.95
C LEU A 242 -19.08 -8.96 -11.25
N VAL A 243 -18.40 -8.72 -10.15
CA VAL A 243 -17.88 -9.76 -9.25
C VAL A 243 -18.51 -9.58 -7.88
N SER A 244 -18.65 -10.66 -7.12
CA SER A 244 -19.01 -10.49 -5.70
C SER A 244 -17.82 -9.90 -4.95
N VAL A 245 -18.10 -9.11 -3.92
CA VAL A 245 -17.03 -8.50 -3.13
C VAL A 245 -16.16 -9.58 -2.46
N GLU A 246 -16.75 -10.70 -2.09
CA GLU A 246 -16.03 -11.85 -1.51
C GLU A 246 -15.02 -12.44 -2.51
N GLU A 247 -15.37 -12.57 -3.79
CA GLU A 247 -14.43 -13.01 -4.83
C GLU A 247 -13.34 -11.98 -5.10
N TYR A 248 -13.70 -10.69 -5.10
CA TYR A 248 -12.74 -9.63 -5.28
C TYR A 248 -11.71 -9.56 -4.14
N LEU A 249 -12.14 -9.76 -2.90
CA LEU A 249 -11.24 -9.77 -1.74
C LEU A 249 -10.20 -10.89 -1.85
N LYS A 250 -10.56 -12.08 -2.33
CA LYS A 250 -9.59 -13.17 -2.60
C LYS A 250 -8.52 -12.77 -3.63
N LEU A 251 -8.84 -11.85 -4.54
CA LEU A 251 -7.87 -11.37 -5.54
C LEU A 251 -6.79 -10.48 -4.91
N ILE A 252 -7.16 -9.67 -3.91
CA ILE A 252 -6.29 -8.66 -3.30
C ILE A 252 -5.69 -9.09 -1.97
N GLU A 253 -6.15 -10.19 -1.38
CA GLU A 253 -5.67 -10.71 -0.11
C GLU A 253 -4.53 -11.71 -0.34
N ASN A 254 -3.48 -11.62 0.47
CA ASN A 254 -2.39 -12.58 0.48
C ASN A 254 -2.68 -13.76 1.44
N GLU A 255 -1.79 -14.76 1.48
CA GLU A 255 -1.93 -15.94 2.35
C GLU A 255 -1.94 -15.60 3.85
N GLU A 256 -1.48 -14.43 4.23
CA GLU A 256 -1.40 -13.94 5.61
C GLU A 256 -2.64 -13.15 6.03
N GLY A 257 -3.65 -13.04 5.15
CA GLY A 257 -4.88 -12.30 5.38
C GLY A 257 -4.69 -10.78 5.37
N MET A 258 -3.65 -10.29 4.67
CA MET A 258 -3.36 -8.87 4.46
C MET A 258 -3.67 -8.46 3.03
N ILE A 259 -3.97 -7.17 2.83
CA ILE A 259 -4.08 -6.63 1.48
C ILE A 259 -2.70 -6.61 0.81
N GLN A 260 -2.60 -7.17 -0.39
CA GLN A 260 -1.36 -7.20 -1.16
C GLN A 260 -1.13 -5.84 -1.82
N GLN A 261 -0.40 -4.96 -1.15
CA GLN A 261 -0.15 -3.57 -1.59
C GLN A 261 0.48 -3.49 -2.98
N GLY A 262 1.31 -4.47 -3.34
CA GLY A 262 1.94 -4.56 -4.66
C GLY A 262 0.99 -4.54 -5.84
N LEU A 263 -0.26 -4.93 -5.66
CA LEU A 263 -1.27 -4.87 -6.71
C LEU A 263 -1.74 -3.44 -7.05
N PHE A 264 -1.39 -2.45 -6.24
CA PHE A 264 -1.82 -1.05 -6.39
C PHE A 264 -0.70 -0.12 -6.82
N TYR A 265 0.47 -0.66 -7.17
CA TYR A 265 1.67 0.11 -7.52
C TYR A 265 1.43 1.16 -8.62
N ASP A 266 0.76 0.78 -9.71
CA ASP A 266 0.45 1.69 -10.80
C ASP A 266 -0.78 2.59 -10.51
N ASN A 267 -1.31 2.55 -9.30
CA ASN A 267 -2.40 3.43 -8.90
C ASN A 267 -1.82 4.77 -8.41
N VAL A 268 -2.03 5.82 -9.18
CA VAL A 268 -1.54 7.20 -8.90
C VAL A 268 -2.08 7.76 -7.57
N ARG A 269 -2.98 7.06 -6.90
CA ARG A 269 -3.63 7.48 -5.65
C ARG A 269 -3.40 6.48 -4.55
N SER A 270 -2.71 6.96 -3.54
CA SER A 270 -2.59 6.31 -2.26
C SER A 270 -3.93 6.21 -1.53
N TYR A 271 -4.06 5.25 -0.63
CA TYR A 271 -5.19 5.22 0.29
C TYR A 271 -5.17 6.46 1.19
N LEU A 272 -6.23 7.27 1.13
CA LEU A 272 -6.29 8.58 1.79
C LEU A 272 -6.88 8.54 3.21
N GLY A 273 -6.89 7.36 3.87
CA GLY A 273 -7.45 7.22 5.22
C GLY A 273 -8.95 7.57 5.29
N GLU A 274 -9.39 8.19 6.37
CA GLU A 274 -10.75 8.69 6.53
C GLU A 274 -10.97 9.98 5.75
N ASN A 275 -11.50 9.87 4.54
CA ASN A 275 -11.93 10.99 3.71
C ASN A 275 -13.44 10.90 3.40
N PRO A 276 -14.07 11.94 2.86
CA PRO A 276 -15.49 11.93 2.53
C PRO A 276 -15.90 10.76 1.62
N VAL A 277 -15.10 10.45 0.61
CA VAL A 277 -15.37 9.36 -0.35
C VAL A 277 -15.37 8.00 0.36
N ASN A 278 -14.38 7.74 1.21
CA ASN A 278 -14.29 6.49 1.96
C ASN A 278 -15.46 6.33 2.93
N ARG A 279 -15.90 7.43 3.59
CA ARG A 279 -17.09 7.42 4.45
C ARG A 279 -18.35 7.09 3.67
N GLU A 280 -18.54 7.67 2.49
CA GLU A 280 -19.69 7.36 1.62
C GLU A 280 -19.73 5.90 1.19
N ILE A 281 -18.56 5.32 0.88
CA ILE A 281 -18.44 3.89 0.56
C ILE A 281 -18.85 3.05 1.78
N ILE A 282 -18.29 3.35 2.98
CA ILE A 282 -18.61 2.64 4.23
C ILE A 282 -20.12 2.76 4.54
N GLU A 283 -20.68 3.96 4.46
CA GLU A 283 -22.12 4.18 4.69
C GLU A 283 -22.98 3.37 3.72
N THR A 284 -22.57 3.29 2.45
CA THR A 284 -23.32 2.53 1.44
C THR A 284 -23.31 1.03 1.76
N ILE A 285 -22.14 0.44 2.06
CA ILE A 285 -22.04 -1.00 2.31
C ILE A 285 -22.66 -1.43 3.65
N LYS A 286 -22.66 -0.55 4.65
CA LYS A 286 -23.27 -0.82 5.97
C LYS A 286 -24.78 -0.55 6.02
N ASN A 287 -25.33 0.19 5.08
CA ASN A 287 -26.74 0.54 5.07
C ASN A 287 -27.63 -0.58 4.55
N ASP A 288 -28.62 -1.00 5.35
CA ASP A 288 -29.54 -2.12 5.09
C ASP A 288 -30.33 -2.03 3.77
N LYS A 289 -30.52 -0.82 3.25
CA LYS A 289 -31.30 -0.56 2.04
C LYS A 289 -30.40 -0.21 0.83
N LYS A 290 -29.18 0.24 1.07
CA LYS A 290 -28.28 0.77 0.02
C LYS A 290 -27.20 -0.20 -0.41
N TYR A 291 -26.80 -1.19 0.41
CA TYR A 291 -25.71 -2.08 0.08
C TYR A 291 -25.86 -2.79 -1.27
N ILE A 292 -27.09 -3.15 -1.65
CA ILE A 292 -27.38 -3.78 -2.95
C ILE A 292 -27.24 -2.79 -4.12
N GLN A 293 -27.28 -1.48 -3.85
CA GLN A 293 -27.08 -0.43 -4.85
C GLN A 293 -25.59 -0.11 -5.04
N PHE A 294 -24.70 -0.73 -4.28
CA PHE A 294 -23.25 -0.49 -4.32
C PHE A 294 -22.67 -0.49 -5.74
N PRO A 295 -23.00 -1.46 -6.63
CA PRO A 295 -22.47 -1.48 -7.99
C PRO A 295 -22.91 -0.30 -8.87
N ILE A 296 -23.94 0.44 -8.48
CA ILE A 296 -24.41 1.64 -9.19
C ILE A 296 -23.78 2.90 -8.59
N LEU A 297 -23.54 2.90 -7.28
CA LEU A 297 -23.02 4.04 -6.53
C LEU A 297 -21.49 4.10 -6.49
N ASN A 298 -20.82 3.02 -6.90
CA ASN A 298 -19.36 2.91 -6.91
C ASN A 298 -18.83 2.81 -8.34
N ASN A 299 -17.76 3.53 -8.65
CA ASN A 299 -17.14 3.53 -9.98
C ASN A 299 -16.45 2.20 -10.34
N GLY A 300 -16.37 1.28 -9.37
CA GLY A 300 -15.73 -0.02 -9.58
C GLY A 300 -14.20 0.03 -9.57
N VAL A 301 -13.62 -1.06 -10.04
CA VAL A 301 -12.17 -1.28 -10.06
C VAL A 301 -11.71 -1.54 -11.50
N THR A 302 -10.56 -0.97 -11.87
CA THR A 302 -9.91 -1.25 -13.14
C THR A 302 -8.60 -2.01 -12.90
N ILE A 303 -8.47 -3.15 -13.56
CA ILE A 303 -7.30 -4.04 -13.51
C ILE A 303 -6.66 -4.07 -14.89
N VAL A 304 -5.34 -3.90 -14.93
CA VAL A 304 -4.51 -4.21 -16.10
C VAL A 304 -3.73 -5.47 -15.81
N THR A 305 -3.64 -6.37 -16.77
CA THR A 305 -2.91 -7.65 -16.65
C THR A 305 -2.13 -7.94 -17.92
N LYS A 306 -0.96 -8.57 -17.80
CA LYS A 306 -0.16 -8.97 -18.97
C LYS A 306 -0.65 -10.29 -19.59
N SER A 307 -1.34 -11.13 -18.82
CA SER A 307 -1.93 -12.37 -19.33
C SER A 307 -3.30 -12.63 -18.70
N LEU A 308 -4.27 -12.96 -19.54
CA LEU A 308 -5.64 -13.26 -19.13
C LEU A 308 -6.10 -14.56 -19.79
N ARG A 309 -6.49 -15.53 -18.99
CA ARG A 309 -6.99 -16.83 -19.47
C ARG A 309 -8.42 -17.06 -18.98
N PRO A 310 -9.43 -16.84 -19.83
CA PRO A 310 -10.81 -17.15 -19.48
C PRO A 310 -11.08 -18.66 -19.54
N SER A 311 -11.84 -19.18 -18.58
CA SER A 311 -12.35 -20.56 -18.56
C SER A 311 -13.78 -20.56 -17.98
N GLY A 312 -14.77 -20.40 -18.83
CA GLY A 312 -16.16 -20.13 -18.43
C GLY A 312 -16.26 -18.80 -17.69
N GLU A 313 -16.78 -18.82 -16.47
CA GLU A 313 -16.89 -17.65 -15.60
C GLU A 313 -15.59 -17.33 -14.81
N LYS A 314 -14.59 -18.23 -14.88
CA LYS A 314 -13.30 -18.05 -14.20
C LYS A 314 -12.31 -17.36 -15.11
N TYR A 315 -11.64 -16.36 -14.58
CA TYR A 315 -10.58 -15.62 -15.25
C TYR A 315 -9.29 -15.74 -14.43
N THR A 316 -8.27 -16.31 -15.06
CA THR A 316 -6.92 -16.36 -14.48
C THR A 316 -6.13 -15.14 -14.96
N LEU A 317 -5.77 -14.27 -14.03
CA LEU A 317 -4.95 -13.08 -14.26
C LEU A 317 -3.52 -13.39 -13.85
N SER A 318 -2.55 -13.04 -14.68
CA SER A 318 -1.13 -13.15 -14.36
C SER A 318 -0.45 -11.80 -14.61
N ASP A 319 0.40 -11.40 -13.66
CA ASP A 319 1.10 -10.11 -13.70
C ASP A 319 0.11 -8.94 -13.86
N PHE A 320 -0.72 -8.76 -12.85
CA PHE A 320 -1.80 -7.77 -12.88
C PHE A 320 -1.63 -6.68 -11.83
N GLN A 321 -2.19 -5.51 -12.16
CA GLN A 321 -2.19 -4.33 -11.31
C GLN A 321 -3.60 -3.73 -11.23
N ILE A 322 -3.95 -3.19 -10.07
CA ILE A 322 -5.19 -2.46 -9.85
C ILE A 322 -4.91 -0.98 -10.06
N VAL A 323 -5.19 -0.48 -11.25
CA VAL A 323 -4.85 0.88 -11.66
C VAL A 323 -5.90 1.94 -11.29
N ASN A 324 -7.09 1.50 -10.91
CA ASN A 324 -8.14 2.36 -10.35
C ASN A 324 -8.99 1.58 -9.35
N GLY A 325 -9.49 2.26 -8.30
CA GLY A 325 -10.32 1.67 -7.25
C GLY A 325 -9.55 1.39 -5.95
N CYS A 326 -8.39 1.99 -5.72
CA CYS A 326 -7.59 1.83 -4.49
C CYS A 326 -8.41 2.13 -3.22
N GLN A 327 -9.16 3.23 -3.19
CA GLN A 327 -10.01 3.59 -2.05
C GLN A 327 -11.08 2.53 -1.80
N THR A 328 -11.80 2.14 -2.86
CA THR A 328 -12.81 1.07 -2.80
C THR A 328 -12.23 -0.23 -2.27
N SER A 329 -11.08 -0.64 -2.78
CA SER A 329 -10.40 -1.87 -2.38
C SER A 329 -10.02 -1.88 -0.91
N ASN A 330 -9.39 -0.81 -0.43
CA ASN A 330 -9.00 -0.68 0.97
C ASN A 330 -10.20 -0.62 1.92
N VAL A 331 -11.25 0.11 1.55
CA VAL A 331 -12.48 0.16 2.37
C VAL A 331 -13.16 -1.20 2.44
N LEU A 332 -13.33 -1.89 1.30
CA LEU A 332 -13.89 -3.24 1.28
C LEU A 332 -13.08 -4.21 2.12
N PHE A 333 -11.76 -4.15 2.04
CA PHE A 333 -10.87 -4.98 2.84
C PHE A 333 -10.97 -4.66 4.33
N LYS A 334 -10.96 -3.41 4.73
CA LYS A 334 -11.13 -2.98 6.14
C LYS A 334 -12.48 -3.44 6.72
N CYS A 335 -13.53 -3.37 5.93
CA CYS A 335 -14.89 -3.76 6.33
C CYS A 335 -15.21 -5.24 6.11
N ARG A 336 -14.26 -6.07 5.66
CA ARG A 336 -14.52 -7.45 5.19
C ARG A 336 -15.30 -8.34 6.17
N ASN A 337 -15.11 -8.14 7.46
CA ASN A 337 -15.82 -8.90 8.51
C ASN A 337 -17.26 -8.42 8.74
N GLU A 338 -17.63 -7.26 8.20
CA GLU A 338 -18.95 -6.63 8.35
C GLU A 338 -19.74 -6.61 7.03
N LEU A 339 -19.15 -7.15 5.95
CA LEU A 339 -19.79 -7.18 4.64
C LEU A 339 -20.96 -8.15 4.62
N ARG A 340 -22.01 -7.75 3.94
CA ARG A 340 -23.20 -8.58 3.71
C ARG A 340 -23.03 -9.41 2.44
N PRO A 341 -23.53 -10.62 2.41
CA PRO A 341 -23.53 -11.43 1.19
C PRO A 341 -24.29 -10.72 0.04
N GLY A 342 -23.77 -10.91 -1.18
CA GLY A 342 -24.43 -10.41 -2.40
C GLY A 342 -24.09 -8.97 -2.79
N ILE A 343 -23.15 -8.31 -2.13
CA ILE A 343 -22.61 -7.04 -2.61
C ILE A 343 -21.81 -7.32 -3.89
N MET A 344 -22.15 -6.63 -4.96
CA MET A 344 -21.46 -6.74 -6.25
C MET A 344 -20.58 -5.53 -6.51
N LEU A 345 -19.42 -5.76 -7.12
CA LEU A 345 -18.45 -4.74 -7.49
C LEU A 345 -18.28 -4.71 -9.01
N PRO A 346 -18.46 -3.56 -9.67
CA PRO A 346 -18.09 -3.42 -11.07
C PRO A 346 -16.58 -3.56 -11.25
N ILE A 347 -16.17 -4.32 -12.25
CA ILE A 347 -14.77 -4.56 -12.56
C ILE A 347 -14.53 -4.40 -14.07
N LYS A 348 -13.42 -3.74 -14.41
CA LYS A 348 -12.88 -3.70 -15.76
C LYS A 348 -11.53 -4.39 -15.77
N ILE A 349 -11.33 -5.35 -16.67
CA ILE A 349 -10.06 -6.06 -16.86
C ILE A 349 -9.57 -5.76 -18.27
N VAL A 350 -8.32 -5.29 -18.39
CA VAL A 350 -7.65 -5.00 -19.65
C VAL A 350 -6.37 -5.83 -19.73
N CYS A 351 -6.32 -6.76 -20.67
CA CYS A 351 -5.12 -7.53 -20.95
C CYS A 351 -4.29 -6.82 -22.04
N THR A 352 -3.13 -6.33 -21.65
CA THR A 352 -2.20 -5.64 -22.55
C THR A 352 -0.77 -5.71 -22.02
N ALA A 353 0.20 -5.82 -22.94
CA ALA A 353 1.62 -5.67 -22.66
C ALA A 353 2.18 -4.32 -23.18
N ASP A 354 1.33 -3.44 -23.73
CA ASP A 354 1.71 -2.13 -24.27
C ASP A 354 1.84 -1.09 -23.14
N PRO A 355 3.07 -0.60 -22.84
CA PRO A 355 3.28 0.35 -21.75
C PRO A 355 2.59 1.70 -21.96
N GLU A 356 2.44 2.15 -23.23
CA GLU A 356 1.77 3.42 -23.55
C GLU A 356 0.29 3.31 -23.22
N LEU A 357 -0.34 2.20 -23.62
CA LEU A 357 -1.74 1.96 -23.32
C LEU A 357 -1.98 1.79 -21.81
N ILE A 358 -1.09 1.10 -21.09
CA ILE A 358 -1.15 1.00 -19.63
C ILE A 358 -1.17 2.40 -19.00
N ASN A 359 -0.22 3.26 -19.38
CA ASN A 359 -0.16 4.64 -18.91
C ASN A 359 -1.43 5.44 -19.25
N ASP A 360 -1.99 5.26 -20.43
CA ASP A 360 -3.22 5.95 -20.85
C ASP A 360 -4.42 5.47 -20.03
N VAL A 361 -4.53 4.18 -19.74
CA VAL A 361 -5.57 3.63 -18.86
C VAL A 361 -5.43 4.21 -17.45
N ILE A 362 -4.21 4.23 -16.88
CA ILE A 362 -3.94 4.82 -15.57
C ILE A 362 -4.35 6.29 -15.53
N ARG A 363 -3.91 7.08 -16.51
CA ARG A 363 -4.23 8.53 -16.58
C ARG A 363 -5.71 8.79 -16.73
N SER A 364 -6.38 8.09 -17.64
CA SER A 364 -7.80 8.31 -17.92
C SER A 364 -8.68 7.94 -16.74
N THR A 365 -8.37 6.85 -16.04
CA THR A 365 -9.17 6.39 -14.90
C THR A 365 -8.93 7.22 -13.64
N ASN A 366 -7.74 7.79 -13.46
CA ASN A 366 -7.41 8.61 -12.28
C ASN A 366 -7.76 10.10 -12.45
N ARG A 367 -7.83 10.62 -13.68
CA ARG A 367 -8.29 12.01 -13.93
C ARG A 367 -9.77 12.25 -13.64
N GLN A 368 -10.61 11.23 -13.70
CA GLN A 368 -12.05 11.33 -13.49
C GLN A 368 -12.47 11.71 -12.06
N THR A 369 -11.54 11.83 -11.10
CA THR A 369 -11.88 12.04 -9.69
C THR A 369 -11.30 13.34 -9.10
N GLN A 370 -10.85 14.29 -9.89
CA GLN A 370 -10.62 15.67 -9.41
C GLN A 370 -11.87 16.52 -9.61
N VAL A 371 -12.98 16.06 -9.08
CA VAL A 371 -14.02 17.00 -8.67
C VAL A 371 -13.67 17.36 -7.23
N LEU A 372 -13.03 18.51 -7.02
CA LEU A 372 -12.79 19.07 -5.70
C LEU A 372 -14.15 19.19 -4.98
N ASP A 373 -14.19 18.97 -3.66
CA ASP A 373 -15.40 19.19 -2.85
C ASP A 373 -16.00 20.58 -3.11
N GLU A 374 -15.18 21.56 -3.44
CA GLU A 374 -15.56 22.89 -3.91
C GLU A 374 -16.54 22.87 -5.11
N ALA A 375 -16.41 21.91 -6.04
CA ALA A 375 -17.31 21.81 -7.18
C ALA A 375 -18.69 21.26 -6.78
N PHE A 376 -18.79 20.39 -5.77
CA PHE A 376 -20.06 19.94 -5.21
C PHE A 376 -20.71 21.03 -4.34
N GLU A 377 -19.91 21.75 -3.56
CA GLU A 377 -20.40 22.93 -2.83
C GLU A 377 -21.01 23.95 -3.80
N SER A 378 -20.40 24.17 -4.96
CA SER A 378 -20.88 25.09 -5.99
C SER A 378 -22.26 24.74 -6.55
N LEU A 379 -22.73 23.50 -6.38
CA LEU A 379 -24.09 23.07 -6.80
C LEU A 379 -25.16 23.40 -5.77
N LYS A 380 -24.81 23.76 -4.54
CA LYS A 380 -25.77 24.15 -3.51
C LYS A 380 -26.51 25.43 -3.93
N GLU A 381 -27.78 25.49 -3.57
CA GLU A 381 -28.67 26.58 -3.93
C GLU A 381 -28.15 27.97 -3.50
N PHE A 382 -27.47 28.03 -2.36
CA PHE A 382 -26.83 29.25 -1.87
C PHE A 382 -25.82 29.83 -2.86
N HIS A 383 -24.96 29.01 -3.43
CA HIS A 383 -23.92 29.47 -4.39
C HIS A 383 -24.52 29.87 -5.74
N LYS A 384 -25.65 29.26 -6.15
CA LYS A 384 -26.41 29.69 -7.34
C LYS A 384 -27.01 31.06 -7.13
N GLN A 385 -27.71 31.26 -6.00
CA GLN A 385 -28.32 32.54 -5.64
C GLN A 385 -27.25 33.63 -5.49
N LEU A 386 -26.08 33.31 -4.95
CA LEU A 386 -24.95 34.23 -4.82
C LEU A 386 -24.42 34.65 -6.21
N GLN A 387 -24.27 33.72 -7.14
CA GLN A 387 -23.89 34.01 -8.52
C GLN A 387 -24.93 34.92 -9.20
N ASP A 388 -26.21 34.58 -9.06
CA ASP A 388 -27.32 35.39 -9.60
C ASP A 388 -27.34 36.81 -8.99
N TYR A 389 -27.09 36.91 -7.68
CA TYR A 389 -26.94 38.19 -7.00
C TYR A 389 -25.84 39.06 -7.61
N TYR A 390 -24.62 38.51 -7.79
CA TYR A 390 -23.53 39.23 -8.43
C TYR A 390 -23.83 39.63 -9.88
N ASN A 391 -24.52 38.78 -10.63
CA ASN A 391 -24.92 39.05 -12.01
C ASN A 391 -25.95 40.19 -12.15
N THR A 392 -26.69 40.56 -11.07
CA THR A 392 -27.63 41.68 -11.08
C THR A 392 -26.97 43.04 -10.94
N TYR A 393 -25.69 43.09 -10.52
CA TYR A 393 -24.97 44.35 -10.32
C TYR A 393 -24.28 44.80 -11.63
N ALA A 394 -24.95 45.70 -12.36
CA ALA A 394 -24.40 46.32 -13.57
C ALA A 394 -23.65 47.63 -13.27
N THR A 395 -22.50 47.54 -12.60
CA THR A 395 -21.67 48.70 -12.29
C THR A 395 -20.29 48.59 -12.92
N LYS A 396 -19.51 49.69 -12.99
CA LYS A 396 -18.13 49.74 -13.51
C LYS A 396 -17.20 48.78 -12.80
N ASP A 397 -17.50 48.40 -11.55
CA ASP A 397 -16.74 47.51 -10.67
C ASP A 397 -17.48 46.17 -10.48
N HIS A 398 -17.95 45.57 -11.58
CA HIS A 398 -18.65 44.29 -11.57
C HIS A 398 -17.77 43.16 -11.06
N LEU A 399 -18.15 42.58 -9.91
CA LEU A 399 -17.50 41.40 -9.36
C LEU A 399 -18.17 40.13 -9.90
N TYR A 400 -17.37 39.20 -10.37
CA TYR A 400 -17.84 37.93 -10.88
C TYR A 400 -17.65 36.86 -9.79
N TYR A 401 -18.72 36.14 -9.50
CA TYR A 401 -18.61 34.97 -8.61
C TYR A 401 -18.39 33.74 -9.43
N GLU A 402 -17.13 33.29 -9.47
CA GLU A 402 -16.75 32.05 -10.17
C GLU A 402 -17.24 30.83 -9.35
N ARG A 403 -18.36 30.25 -9.77
CA ARG A 403 -18.95 29.06 -9.15
C ARG A 403 -18.31 27.77 -9.65
N ARG A 404 -17.87 27.74 -10.92
CA ARG A 404 -17.21 26.60 -11.54
C ARG A 404 -15.81 27.03 -11.95
N THR A 405 -14.83 26.16 -11.67
CA THR A 405 -13.43 26.43 -12.06
C THR A 405 -13.31 26.69 -13.56
N HIS A 406 -12.67 27.81 -13.93
CA HIS A 406 -12.50 28.28 -15.32
C HIS A 406 -13.78 28.75 -16.01
N GLU A 407 -14.82 29.12 -15.27
CA GLU A 407 -16.13 29.55 -15.82
C GLU A 407 -16.00 30.81 -16.68
N TYR A 408 -15.07 31.69 -16.35
CA TYR A 408 -14.88 32.98 -17.03
C TYR A 408 -13.57 33.06 -17.84
N ASP A 409 -12.83 32.00 -17.99
CA ASP A 409 -11.54 32.00 -18.71
C ASP A 409 -11.69 32.15 -20.23
N ASN A 410 -12.84 31.75 -20.80
CA ASN A 410 -13.11 31.69 -22.24
C ASN A 410 -14.15 32.69 -22.72
N GLY A 411 -14.45 33.73 -21.95
CA GLY A 411 -15.39 34.77 -22.33
C GLY A 411 -14.74 35.87 -23.20
N ASP A 412 -15.60 36.72 -23.87
CA ASP A 412 -15.15 37.86 -24.67
C ASP A 412 -14.31 38.87 -23.85
N LYS A 413 -14.37 38.81 -22.56
CA LYS A 413 -13.51 39.54 -21.61
C LYS A 413 -13.11 38.61 -20.47
N PRO A 414 -11.95 37.97 -20.55
CA PRO A 414 -11.48 37.10 -19.47
C PRO A 414 -11.29 37.87 -18.16
N VAL A 415 -11.87 37.36 -17.08
CA VAL A 415 -11.76 37.92 -15.75
C VAL A 415 -10.49 37.39 -15.11
N LYS A 416 -9.60 38.25 -14.63
CA LYS A 416 -8.43 37.85 -13.87
C LYS A 416 -8.79 37.71 -12.39
N LYS A 417 -8.33 36.63 -11.75
CA LYS A 417 -8.32 36.56 -10.28
C LYS A 417 -7.34 37.61 -9.74
N GLU A 418 -7.80 38.46 -8.83
CA GLU A 418 -6.92 39.31 -8.02
C GLU A 418 -6.30 38.51 -6.87
#